data_8324f24b7730f7639d3d337ad67f7ffe
#
_entry.id   8324f24b7730f7639d3d337ad67f7ffe
#
_cell.length_a   1.000
_cell.length_b   1.000
_cell.length_c   1.000
_cell.angle_alpha   90.00
_cell.angle_beta   90.00
_cell.angle_gamma   90.00
#
_symmetry.space_group_name_H-M   'P 1'
#
loop_
_entity.id
_entity.type
_entity.pdbx_description
1 polymer ?
#
loop_
_entity_poly.entity_id
_entity_poly.type
_entity_poly.pdbx_seq_one_letter_code
_entity_poly.pdbx_strand_id
1 'polypeptide(L)'
;MRALNDAEVATFRSDGVVHLPGAVSKELVSEILASVDDLIQSPGRFGGSMTPRTASGMFFQDRYLHPTHTDFLRYASDCDLALSAATVTGSKKIYLYYDHVFVKEPGTQESFVWHQDRPYWAVDGSQICSSWLALTDANAKSSALQFVKGSHLWDRTFKPEYPALEGLTSKQVEQALWKGVAEHIDSFEHECPAFEEHPDLYEILSFDVAAGDVLLFDFRTVHRSGPNDGDNRRAAISWRWLGDDAFWDPKVGADPIIRNQDTLLNPGDPITDEDVFPLLHGG
;
A
#
# COMPACT_ATOMS: atom_id res chain seq x y z
N MET A 1 -6.52 -12.27 -15.73
CA MET A 1 -5.15 -12.68 -15.28
C MET A 1 -5.01 -14.20 -15.26
N ARG A 2 -3.79 -14.79 -15.36
CA ARG A 2 -3.58 -16.22 -15.11
C ARG A 2 -3.72 -16.55 -13.61
N ALA A 3 -4.17 -17.76 -13.31
CA ALA A 3 -4.14 -18.24 -11.93
C ALA A 3 -2.69 -18.32 -11.40
N LEU A 4 -2.50 -18.04 -10.11
CA LEU A 4 -1.21 -18.24 -9.46
C LEU A 4 -0.87 -19.73 -9.39
N ASN A 5 0.39 -20.08 -9.56
CA ASN A 5 0.88 -21.43 -9.37
C ASN A 5 1.31 -21.66 -7.91
N ASP A 6 1.50 -22.94 -7.56
CA ASP A 6 1.85 -23.34 -6.18
C ASP A 6 3.17 -22.73 -5.69
N ALA A 7 4.14 -22.51 -6.59
CA ALA A 7 5.41 -21.89 -6.24
C ALA A 7 5.24 -20.40 -5.87
N GLU A 8 4.40 -19.66 -6.60
CA GLU A 8 4.10 -18.27 -6.30
C GLU A 8 3.38 -18.13 -4.96
N VAL A 9 2.43 -19.01 -4.67
CA VAL A 9 1.75 -19.07 -3.37
C VAL A 9 2.73 -19.42 -2.25
N ALA A 10 3.63 -20.37 -2.47
CA ALA A 10 4.66 -20.75 -1.51
C ALA A 10 5.64 -19.58 -1.25
N THR A 11 6.06 -18.86 -2.29
CA THR A 11 6.91 -17.66 -2.17
C THR A 11 6.22 -16.57 -1.35
N PHE A 12 4.95 -16.25 -1.63
CA PHE A 12 4.20 -15.29 -0.82
C PHE A 12 4.18 -15.69 0.66
N ARG A 13 3.95 -16.97 0.96
CA ARG A 13 3.87 -17.48 2.34
C ARG A 13 5.21 -17.49 3.06
N SER A 14 6.31 -17.73 2.36
CA SER A 14 7.65 -17.75 2.98
C SER A 14 8.29 -16.38 3.08
N ASP A 15 8.13 -15.56 2.05
CA ASP A 15 8.89 -14.33 1.87
C ASP A 15 8.07 -13.08 2.25
N GLY A 16 6.73 -13.21 2.27
CA GLY A 16 5.78 -12.12 2.52
C GLY A 16 5.47 -11.27 1.29
N VAL A 17 6.09 -11.58 0.15
CA VAL A 17 5.88 -10.92 -1.13
C VAL A 17 6.12 -11.89 -2.27
N VAL A 18 5.37 -11.72 -3.37
CA VAL A 18 5.61 -12.43 -4.63
C VAL A 18 5.56 -11.45 -5.80
N HIS A 19 6.50 -11.59 -6.74
CA HIS A 19 6.52 -10.85 -8.01
C HIS A 19 5.75 -11.64 -9.07
N LEU A 20 4.80 -10.99 -9.72
CA LEU A 20 3.92 -11.53 -10.76
C LEU A 20 4.21 -10.80 -12.09
N PRO A 21 5.15 -11.29 -12.92
CA PRO A 21 5.49 -10.64 -14.16
C PRO A 21 4.33 -10.64 -15.18
N GLY A 22 4.08 -9.49 -15.80
CA GLY A 22 3.06 -9.33 -16.84
C GLY A 22 1.65 -9.67 -16.36
N ALA A 23 1.35 -9.47 -15.09
CA ALA A 23 0.06 -9.82 -14.49
C ALA A 23 -1.11 -9.01 -15.08
N VAL A 24 -0.86 -7.77 -15.50
CA VAL A 24 -1.86 -6.87 -16.08
C VAL A 24 -1.45 -6.51 -17.51
N SER A 25 -2.41 -6.46 -18.43
CA SER A 25 -2.14 -6.16 -19.84
C SER A 25 -1.64 -4.72 -20.03
N LYS A 26 -0.83 -4.51 -21.06
CA LYS A 26 -0.28 -3.19 -21.39
C LYS A 26 -1.38 -2.19 -21.76
N GLU A 27 -2.46 -2.67 -22.37
CA GLU A 27 -3.62 -1.85 -22.73
C GLU A 27 -4.28 -1.27 -21.49
N LEU A 28 -4.56 -2.12 -20.48
CA LEU A 28 -5.16 -1.69 -19.23
C LEU A 28 -4.19 -0.80 -18.42
N VAL A 29 -2.90 -1.12 -18.40
CA VAL A 29 -1.87 -0.26 -17.79
C VAL A 29 -1.87 1.13 -18.41
N SER A 30 -1.96 1.23 -19.74
CA SER A 30 -1.98 2.52 -20.46
C SER A 30 -3.25 3.32 -20.14
N GLU A 31 -4.40 2.65 -19.99
CA GLU A 31 -5.65 3.28 -19.59
C GLU A 31 -5.58 3.83 -18.14
N ILE A 32 -5.07 3.02 -17.21
CA ILE A 32 -4.88 3.46 -15.81
C ILE A 32 -3.90 4.64 -15.74
N LEU A 33 -2.80 4.59 -16.50
CA LEU A 33 -1.80 5.66 -16.52
C LEU A 33 -2.39 6.98 -17.02
N ALA A 34 -3.25 6.95 -18.06
CA ALA A 34 -3.96 8.14 -18.54
C ALA A 34 -4.87 8.73 -17.44
N SER A 35 -5.62 7.89 -16.72
CA SER A 35 -6.43 8.36 -15.58
C SER A 35 -5.59 8.91 -14.43
N VAL A 36 -4.38 8.40 -14.22
CA VAL A 36 -3.42 8.95 -13.24
C VAL A 36 -2.92 10.32 -13.69
N ASP A 37 -2.68 10.53 -14.98
CA ASP A 37 -2.29 11.85 -15.51
C ASP A 37 -3.41 12.90 -15.32
N ASP A 38 -4.66 12.52 -15.54
CA ASP A 38 -5.82 13.38 -15.26
C ASP A 38 -5.96 13.67 -13.77
N LEU A 39 -5.74 12.66 -12.91
CA LEU A 39 -5.79 12.80 -11.45
C LEU A 39 -4.72 13.79 -10.92
N ILE A 40 -3.52 13.83 -11.50
CA ILE A 40 -2.48 14.81 -11.14
C ILE A 40 -2.97 16.24 -11.41
N GLN A 41 -3.76 16.46 -12.47
CA GLN A 41 -4.31 17.78 -12.81
C GLN A 41 -5.50 18.15 -11.93
N SER A 42 -6.28 17.17 -11.48
CA SER A 42 -7.46 17.35 -10.65
C SER A 42 -7.49 16.31 -9.52
N PRO A 43 -6.69 16.52 -8.45
CA PRO A 43 -6.59 15.57 -7.36
C PRO A 43 -7.90 15.32 -6.63
N GLY A 44 -8.08 14.09 -6.16
CA GLY A 44 -9.16 13.71 -5.27
C GLY A 44 -9.01 14.29 -3.86
N ARG A 45 -9.85 13.82 -2.95
CA ARG A 45 -9.92 14.35 -1.57
C ARG A 45 -8.60 14.24 -0.79
N PHE A 46 -7.82 13.20 -1.03
CA PHE A 46 -6.57 12.90 -0.33
C PHE A 46 -5.34 13.09 -1.22
N GLY A 47 -5.53 13.70 -2.40
CA GLY A 47 -4.49 13.88 -3.39
C GLY A 47 -3.65 15.13 -3.18
N GLY A 48 -2.41 15.05 -3.61
CA GLY A 48 -1.51 16.17 -3.61
C GLY A 48 -0.04 15.80 -3.77
N SER A 49 0.78 16.83 -3.96
CA SER A 49 2.23 16.66 -3.99
C SER A 49 2.80 16.63 -2.57
N MET A 50 3.60 15.63 -2.28
CA MET A 50 4.39 15.52 -1.05
C MET A 50 5.71 16.29 -1.15
N THR A 51 6.10 16.71 -2.35
CA THR A 51 7.35 17.43 -2.59
C THR A 51 7.22 18.91 -2.23
N PRO A 52 8.16 19.48 -1.45
CA PRO A 52 8.23 20.92 -1.24
C PRO A 52 8.37 21.68 -2.57
N ARG A 53 7.72 22.84 -2.70
CA ARG A 53 7.75 23.64 -3.94
C ARG A 53 9.16 24.05 -4.42
N THR A 54 10.14 23.98 -3.53
CA THR A 54 11.55 24.37 -3.79
C THR A 54 12.42 23.17 -4.16
N ALA A 55 11.91 21.95 -4.10
CA ALA A 55 12.67 20.75 -4.41
C ALA A 55 12.61 20.41 -5.91
N SER A 56 13.58 19.64 -6.39
CA SER A 56 13.54 19.00 -7.71
C SER A 56 12.65 17.76 -7.67
N GLY A 57 12.04 17.43 -8.80
CA GLY A 57 11.11 16.31 -8.91
C GLY A 57 9.72 16.63 -8.37
N MET A 58 8.87 15.64 -8.36
CA MET A 58 7.52 15.69 -7.79
C MET A 58 7.16 14.31 -7.25
N PHE A 59 6.75 14.23 -6.00
CA PHE A 59 6.09 13.07 -5.45
C PHE A 59 4.59 13.37 -5.29
N PHE A 60 3.78 12.84 -6.19
CA PHE A 60 2.32 12.90 -6.11
C PHE A 60 1.79 11.58 -5.54
N GLN A 61 0.80 11.68 -4.66
CA GLN A 61 -0.03 10.55 -4.23
C GLN A 61 -1.49 10.96 -4.13
N ASP A 62 -2.37 9.99 -4.32
CA ASP A 62 -3.79 10.11 -4.03
C ASP A 62 -4.37 8.74 -3.67
N ARG A 63 -5.39 8.71 -2.84
CA ARG A 63 -5.92 7.46 -2.27
C ARG A 63 -7.41 7.53 -1.99
N TYR A 64 -8.05 6.34 -1.84
CA TYR A 64 -9.49 6.19 -1.63
C TYR A 64 -10.27 6.89 -2.74
N LEU A 65 -9.91 6.56 -3.98
CA LEU A 65 -10.42 7.19 -5.20
C LEU A 65 -11.73 6.57 -5.65
N HIS A 66 -11.89 5.26 -5.50
CA HIS A 66 -13.01 4.50 -6.03
C HIS A 66 -14.40 5.03 -5.65
N PRO A 67 -14.64 5.68 -4.49
CA PRO A 67 -15.97 6.22 -4.19
C PRO A 67 -16.36 7.44 -5.04
N THR A 68 -15.38 8.17 -5.58
CA THR A 68 -15.59 9.40 -6.34
C THR A 68 -15.11 9.32 -7.79
N HIS A 69 -14.19 8.40 -8.08
CA HIS A 69 -13.60 8.13 -9.39
C HIS A 69 -13.88 6.67 -9.74
N THR A 70 -15.07 6.38 -10.26
CA THR A 70 -15.58 5.01 -10.48
C THR A 70 -14.70 4.15 -11.38
N ASP A 71 -13.88 4.76 -12.25
CA ASP A 71 -12.90 4.05 -13.06
C ASP A 71 -11.89 3.27 -12.20
N PHE A 72 -11.50 3.80 -11.03
CA PHE A 72 -10.55 3.11 -10.15
C PHE A 72 -11.14 1.85 -9.53
N LEU A 73 -12.47 1.79 -9.27
CA LEU A 73 -13.14 0.55 -8.88
C LEU A 73 -13.18 -0.44 -10.04
N ARG A 74 -13.48 0.04 -11.26
CA ARG A 74 -13.46 -0.79 -12.48
C ARG A 74 -12.06 -1.37 -12.70
N TYR A 75 -10.99 -0.59 -12.58
CA TYR A 75 -9.62 -1.08 -12.70
C TYR A 75 -9.28 -2.17 -11.67
N ALA A 76 -9.71 -2.01 -10.42
CA ALA A 76 -9.54 -3.04 -9.40
C ALA A 76 -10.19 -4.37 -9.80
N SER A 77 -11.37 -4.33 -10.45
CA SER A 77 -12.06 -5.49 -10.98
C SER A 77 -11.37 -6.05 -12.23
N ASP A 78 -11.07 -5.19 -13.22
CA ASP A 78 -10.54 -5.59 -14.54
C ASP A 78 -9.12 -6.19 -14.45
N CYS A 79 -8.33 -5.79 -13.46
CA CYS A 79 -7.02 -6.36 -13.18
C CYS A 79 -7.08 -7.80 -12.64
N ASP A 80 -8.24 -8.28 -12.18
CA ASP A 80 -8.44 -9.64 -11.63
C ASP A 80 -7.51 -9.98 -10.43
N LEU A 81 -7.04 -8.92 -9.73
CA LEU A 81 -6.07 -9.06 -8.62
C LEU A 81 -6.75 -9.53 -7.32
N ALA A 82 -8.06 -9.34 -7.19
CA ALA A 82 -8.83 -9.88 -6.07
C ALA A 82 -8.77 -11.42 -6.02
N LEU A 83 -8.80 -12.11 -7.19
CA LEU A 83 -8.61 -13.56 -7.25
C LEU A 83 -7.20 -13.97 -6.78
N SER A 84 -6.19 -13.19 -7.14
CA SER A 84 -4.82 -13.45 -6.66
C SER A 84 -4.70 -13.26 -5.16
N ALA A 85 -5.31 -12.22 -4.61
CA ALA A 85 -5.39 -11.97 -3.17
C ALA A 85 -6.10 -13.13 -2.46
N ALA A 86 -7.25 -13.60 -2.98
CA ALA A 86 -7.99 -14.76 -2.47
C ALA A 86 -7.09 -16.02 -2.42
N THR A 87 -6.33 -16.24 -3.50
CA THR A 87 -5.47 -17.43 -3.62
C THR A 87 -4.34 -17.44 -2.59
N VAL A 88 -3.62 -16.32 -2.40
CA VAL A 88 -2.49 -16.27 -1.45
C VAL A 88 -2.93 -16.26 0.01
N THR A 89 -4.05 -15.59 0.31
CA THR A 89 -4.61 -15.51 1.67
C THR A 89 -5.44 -16.74 2.05
N GLY A 90 -5.91 -17.51 1.06
CA GLY A 90 -6.82 -18.63 1.27
C GLY A 90 -8.25 -18.20 1.59
N SER A 91 -8.62 -16.96 1.24
CA SER A 91 -9.96 -16.40 1.48
C SER A 91 -10.94 -16.82 0.39
N LYS A 92 -12.22 -16.94 0.76
CA LYS A 92 -13.33 -17.16 -0.18
C LYS A 92 -13.89 -15.86 -0.71
N LYS A 93 -13.83 -14.81 0.10
CA LYS A 93 -14.29 -13.47 -0.24
C LYS A 93 -13.13 -12.49 -0.13
N ILE A 94 -13.08 -11.52 -1.05
CA ILE A 94 -12.13 -10.41 -1.01
C ILE A 94 -12.87 -9.12 -1.21
N TYR A 95 -12.68 -8.23 -0.25
CA TYR A 95 -13.18 -6.86 -0.28
C TYR A 95 -12.04 -5.89 -0.57
N LEU A 96 -12.35 -4.79 -1.25
CA LEU A 96 -11.44 -3.67 -1.44
C LEU A 96 -11.49 -2.76 -0.22
N TYR A 97 -10.33 -2.53 0.43
CA TYR A 97 -10.22 -1.52 1.49
C TYR A 97 -10.09 -0.13 0.88
N TYR A 98 -9.06 0.10 0.09
CA TYR A 98 -8.88 1.31 -0.72
C TYR A 98 -7.78 1.14 -1.77
N ASP A 99 -7.82 2.04 -2.74
CA ASP A 99 -6.81 2.21 -3.78
C ASP A 99 -5.86 3.37 -3.44
N HIS A 100 -4.62 3.31 -3.94
CA HIS A 100 -3.60 4.32 -3.68
C HIS A 100 -2.66 4.48 -4.88
N VAL A 101 -2.65 5.66 -5.47
CA VAL A 101 -1.79 6.05 -6.59
C VAL A 101 -0.52 6.71 -6.07
N PHE A 102 0.61 6.41 -6.70
CA PHE A 102 1.92 6.98 -6.39
C PHE A 102 2.65 7.34 -7.68
N VAL A 103 3.07 8.59 -7.80
CA VAL A 103 3.89 9.05 -8.93
C VAL A 103 5.10 9.80 -8.39
N LYS A 104 6.29 9.35 -8.76
CA LYS A 104 7.56 10.02 -8.49
C LYS A 104 8.23 10.39 -9.80
N GLU A 105 8.36 11.69 -10.08
CA GLU A 105 9.14 12.19 -11.21
C GLU A 105 10.63 12.01 -10.97
N PRO A 106 11.47 12.02 -12.03
CA PRO A 106 12.92 11.99 -11.88
C PRO A 106 13.44 13.06 -10.92
N GLY A 107 14.38 12.69 -10.06
CA GLY A 107 14.98 13.57 -9.06
C GLY A 107 14.17 13.76 -7.78
N THR A 108 13.04 13.06 -7.63
CA THR A 108 12.24 13.04 -6.38
C THR A 108 13.04 12.39 -5.26
N GLN A 109 13.31 13.13 -4.18
CA GLN A 109 14.09 12.64 -3.04
C GLN A 109 13.21 12.08 -1.90
N GLU A 110 11.93 12.39 -1.89
CA GLU A 110 10.99 11.88 -0.90
C GLU A 110 10.87 10.36 -0.99
N SER A 111 10.92 9.71 0.17
CA SER A 111 10.93 8.27 0.33
C SER A 111 9.85 7.84 1.32
N PHE A 112 9.34 6.64 1.14
CA PHE A 112 8.69 5.92 2.23
C PHE A 112 9.76 5.12 2.97
N VAL A 113 9.93 5.40 4.25
CA VAL A 113 10.84 4.67 5.14
C VAL A 113 10.38 3.21 5.32
N TRP A 114 11.19 2.39 5.95
CA TRP A 114 10.80 1.03 6.32
C TRP A 114 9.58 1.05 7.23
N HIS A 115 8.52 0.35 6.84
CA HIS A 115 7.27 0.27 7.59
C HIS A 115 6.49 -1.01 7.25
N GLN A 116 5.53 -1.33 8.10
CA GLN A 116 4.43 -2.26 7.83
C GLN A 116 3.17 -1.44 7.55
N ASP A 117 2.25 -1.94 6.74
CA ASP A 117 0.95 -1.29 6.52
C ASP A 117 0.04 -1.39 7.77
N ARG A 118 0.15 -2.50 8.51
CA ARG A 118 -0.72 -2.84 9.66
C ARG A 118 -0.92 -1.73 10.68
N PRO A 119 0.11 -1.01 11.18
CA PRO A 119 -0.07 0.01 12.23
C PRO A 119 -0.83 1.26 11.74
N TYR A 120 -0.91 1.47 10.44
CA TYR A 120 -1.60 2.64 9.86
C TYR A 120 -3.09 2.41 9.64
N TRP A 121 -3.55 1.16 9.54
CA TRP A 121 -4.90 0.84 9.07
C TRP A 121 -5.90 0.65 10.19
N ALA A 122 -7.17 0.98 9.90
CA ALA A 122 -8.31 0.76 10.78
C ALA A 122 -8.97 -0.60 10.57
N VAL A 123 -8.18 -1.60 10.16
CA VAL A 123 -8.59 -3.00 10.00
C VAL A 123 -7.50 -3.91 10.53
N ASP A 124 -7.86 -5.11 10.96
CA ASP A 124 -6.90 -6.16 11.32
C ASP A 124 -7.43 -7.54 10.90
N GLY A 125 -6.58 -8.54 10.93
CA GLY A 125 -6.83 -9.92 10.49
C GLY A 125 -5.53 -10.58 10.02
N SER A 126 -5.61 -11.80 9.55
CA SER A 126 -4.46 -12.51 8.98
C SER A 126 -4.52 -12.61 7.44
N GLN A 127 -5.70 -12.45 6.86
CA GLN A 127 -5.97 -12.60 5.45
C GLN A 127 -6.04 -11.23 4.74
N ILE A 128 -5.03 -10.39 4.99
CA ILE A 128 -4.94 -9.03 4.45
C ILE A 128 -3.66 -8.90 3.63
N CYS A 129 -3.77 -8.38 2.41
CA CYS A 129 -2.62 -8.15 1.55
C CYS A 129 -2.79 -6.92 0.66
N SER A 130 -1.70 -6.48 0.06
CA SER A 130 -1.66 -5.38 -0.91
C SER A 130 -1.15 -5.89 -2.26
N SER A 131 -1.72 -5.40 -3.35
CA SER A 131 -1.13 -5.52 -4.68
C SER A 131 -0.61 -4.16 -5.12
N TRP A 132 0.64 -4.11 -5.57
CA TRP A 132 1.27 -2.93 -6.14
C TRP A 132 1.56 -3.19 -7.61
N LEU A 133 0.79 -2.54 -8.50
CA LEU A 133 0.91 -2.63 -9.95
C LEU A 133 1.87 -1.55 -10.44
N ALA A 134 2.94 -1.94 -11.11
CA ALA A 134 3.82 -1.03 -11.83
C ALA A 134 3.11 -0.51 -13.10
N LEU A 135 2.90 0.80 -13.18
CA LEU A 135 2.39 1.46 -14.38
C LEU A 135 3.52 1.91 -15.32
N THR A 136 4.73 1.99 -14.80
CA THR A 136 5.98 2.24 -15.53
C THR A 136 7.04 1.28 -15.06
N ASP A 137 8.07 1.05 -15.87
CA ASP A 137 9.22 0.27 -15.44
C ASP A 137 9.89 0.90 -14.22
N ALA A 138 10.33 0.07 -13.28
CA ALA A 138 11.01 0.54 -12.08
C ALA A 138 11.99 -0.51 -11.54
N ASN A 139 13.02 -0.03 -10.85
CA ASN A 139 13.98 -0.83 -10.10
C ASN A 139 14.36 -0.12 -8.79
N ALA A 140 15.28 -0.65 -8.02
CA ALA A 140 15.70 -0.05 -6.75
C ALA A 140 16.16 1.42 -6.89
N LYS A 141 16.83 1.78 -8.01
CA LYS A 141 17.30 3.16 -8.27
C LYS A 141 16.14 4.09 -8.63
N SER A 142 15.11 3.59 -9.30
CA SER A 142 13.91 4.35 -9.68
C SER A 142 12.72 4.10 -8.75
N SER A 143 12.97 3.82 -7.47
CA SER A 143 11.94 3.76 -6.43
C SER A 143 10.95 2.58 -6.54
N ALA A 144 11.38 1.40 -7.06
CA ALA A 144 10.62 0.18 -6.86
C ALA A 144 10.56 -0.18 -5.37
N LEU A 145 9.53 -0.93 -4.96
CA LEU A 145 9.42 -1.39 -3.58
C LEU A 145 10.54 -2.37 -3.22
N GLN A 146 11.02 -2.25 -2.00
CA GLN A 146 11.93 -3.18 -1.36
C GLN A 146 11.27 -3.79 -0.13
N PHE A 147 11.56 -5.06 0.18
CA PHE A 147 10.92 -5.81 1.25
C PHE A 147 11.95 -6.50 2.13
N VAL A 148 11.66 -6.61 3.42
CA VAL A 148 12.44 -7.47 4.32
C VAL A 148 11.81 -8.86 4.29
N LYS A 149 12.52 -9.83 3.74
CA LYS A 149 12.05 -11.20 3.54
C LYS A 149 11.57 -11.86 4.82
N GLY A 150 10.37 -12.42 4.78
CA GLY A 150 9.80 -13.17 5.90
C GLY A 150 9.36 -12.31 7.10
N SER A 151 9.46 -10.98 7.01
CA SER A 151 9.14 -10.08 8.13
C SER A 151 7.66 -10.11 8.55
N HIS A 152 6.74 -10.53 7.68
CA HIS A 152 5.32 -10.75 8.00
C HIS A 152 5.09 -11.87 9.02
N LEU A 153 6.06 -12.79 9.19
CA LEU A 153 6.01 -13.89 10.16
C LEU A 153 6.51 -13.48 11.56
N TRP A 154 7.04 -12.27 11.70
CA TRP A 154 7.51 -11.81 13.01
C TRP A 154 6.34 -11.46 13.91
N ASP A 155 6.43 -11.90 15.17
CA ASP A 155 5.45 -11.56 16.21
C ASP A 155 5.74 -10.16 16.78
N ARG A 156 5.74 -9.16 15.87
CA ARG A 156 5.93 -7.75 16.23
C ARG A 156 5.35 -6.83 15.18
N THR A 157 4.83 -5.70 15.63
CA THR A 157 4.43 -4.56 14.80
C THR A 157 5.32 -3.38 15.15
N PHE A 158 5.88 -2.75 14.13
CA PHE A 158 6.77 -1.60 14.31
C PHE A 158 5.97 -0.31 14.43
N LYS A 159 6.55 0.64 15.16
CA LYS A 159 6.05 2.00 15.31
C LYS A 159 5.85 2.66 13.93
N PRO A 160 4.67 3.23 13.66
CA PRO A 160 4.45 3.95 12.41
C PRO A 160 5.30 5.22 12.38
N GLU A 161 6.00 5.44 11.27
CA GLU A 161 6.87 6.60 11.08
C GLU A 161 6.25 7.61 10.11
N TYR A 162 6.42 8.87 10.44
CA TYR A 162 6.01 10.00 9.62
C TYR A 162 7.20 10.98 9.54
N PRO A 163 8.14 10.81 8.59
CA PRO A 163 9.38 11.61 8.51
C PRO A 163 9.15 13.12 8.53
N ALA A 164 8.04 13.60 7.96
CA ALA A 164 7.67 15.01 7.99
C ALA A 164 7.38 15.57 9.41
N LEU A 165 7.30 14.71 10.42
CA LEU A 165 6.98 15.05 11.80
C LEU A 165 8.20 14.96 12.72
N GLU A 166 9.36 14.61 12.20
CA GLU A 166 10.57 14.50 12.99
C GLU A 166 10.87 15.80 13.73
N GLY A 167 11.15 15.69 15.03
CA GLY A 167 11.44 16.84 15.90
C GLY A 167 10.23 17.65 16.35
N LEU A 168 9.00 17.29 15.93
CA LEU A 168 7.80 17.96 16.41
C LEU A 168 7.33 17.40 17.76
N THR A 169 6.75 18.30 18.58
CA THR A 169 6.05 17.90 19.80
C THR A 169 4.73 17.18 19.49
N SER A 170 4.23 16.33 20.40
CA SER A 170 2.95 15.61 20.21
C SER A 170 1.81 16.54 19.79
N LYS A 171 1.72 17.74 20.35
CA LYS A 171 0.71 18.74 19.98
C LYS A 171 0.88 19.23 18.53
N GLN A 172 2.11 19.44 18.07
CA GLN A 172 2.42 19.85 16.70
C GLN A 172 2.13 18.72 15.71
N VAL A 173 2.41 17.48 16.10
CA VAL A 173 2.07 16.27 15.31
C VAL A 173 0.56 16.16 15.11
N GLU A 174 -0.25 16.32 16.18
CA GLU A 174 -1.71 16.30 16.09
C GLU A 174 -2.29 17.46 15.27
N GLN A 175 -1.62 18.61 15.27
CA GLN A 175 -2.01 19.74 14.43
C GLN A 175 -1.68 19.53 12.95
N ALA A 176 -0.60 18.84 12.66
CA ALA A 176 -0.14 18.55 11.31
C ALA A 176 -0.91 17.40 10.64
N LEU A 177 -1.33 16.40 11.40
CA LEU A 177 -2.04 15.21 10.94
C LEU A 177 -3.48 15.18 11.47
N TRP A 178 -3.71 14.46 12.58
CA TRP A 178 -5.03 14.31 13.18
C TRP A 178 -4.93 14.01 14.67
N LYS A 179 -6.06 14.17 15.37
CA LYS A 179 -6.13 13.93 16.80
C LYS A 179 -5.86 12.46 17.16
N GLY A 180 -5.06 12.23 18.20
CA GLY A 180 -4.73 10.92 18.74
C GLY A 180 -3.57 10.21 18.03
N VAL A 181 -3.04 10.75 16.91
CA VAL A 181 -1.95 10.12 16.17
C VAL A 181 -0.67 9.99 17.01
N ALA A 182 -0.36 10.97 17.85
CA ALA A 182 0.83 10.90 18.70
C ALA A 182 0.73 9.77 19.75
N GLU A 183 -0.43 9.62 20.41
CA GLU A 183 -0.69 8.52 21.35
C GLU A 183 -0.66 7.16 20.63
N HIS A 184 -1.20 7.08 19.44
CA HIS A 184 -1.14 5.87 18.62
C HIS A 184 0.31 5.49 18.28
N ILE A 185 1.12 6.44 17.81
CA ILE A 185 2.54 6.23 17.53
C ILE A 185 3.25 5.71 18.79
N ASP A 186 3.01 6.32 19.94
CA ASP A 186 3.68 5.98 21.21
C ASP A 186 3.18 4.66 21.82
N SER A 187 2.08 4.09 21.31
CA SER A 187 1.58 2.78 21.76
C SER A 187 2.40 1.58 21.23
N PHE A 188 3.27 1.79 20.25
CA PHE A 188 4.12 0.74 19.69
C PHE A 188 5.49 0.72 20.37
N GLU A 189 5.93 -0.47 20.80
CA GLU A 189 7.19 -0.66 21.56
C GLU A 189 8.43 -0.73 20.65
N HIS A 190 8.25 -1.14 19.38
CA HIS A 190 9.37 -1.46 18.49
C HIS A 190 9.50 -0.43 17.38
N GLU A 191 10.68 0.13 17.22
CA GLU A 191 11.05 0.93 16.05
C GLU A 191 11.61 0.04 14.94
N CYS A 192 11.46 0.46 13.68
CA CYS A 192 12.06 -0.26 12.57
C CYS A 192 13.58 -0.20 12.66
N PRO A 193 14.31 -1.34 12.60
CA PRO A 193 15.76 -1.34 12.51
C PRO A 193 16.25 -0.69 11.20
N ALA A 194 17.50 -0.25 11.20
CA ALA A 194 18.23 0.08 9.97
C ALA A 194 18.65 -1.22 9.26
N PHE A 195 17.72 -1.84 8.55
CA PHE A 195 17.88 -3.20 7.98
C PHE A 195 19.10 -3.31 7.07
N GLU A 196 19.46 -2.24 6.36
CA GLU A 196 20.63 -2.19 5.46
C GLU A 196 21.96 -2.29 6.20
N GLU A 197 22.00 -1.92 7.46
CA GLU A 197 23.22 -2.00 8.28
C GLU A 197 23.50 -3.41 8.81
N HIS A 198 22.51 -4.30 8.66
CA HIS A 198 22.57 -5.68 9.18
C HIS A 198 22.25 -6.73 8.10
N PRO A 199 22.99 -6.77 6.97
CA PRO A 199 22.73 -7.70 5.86
C PRO A 199 22.98 -9.16 6.23
N ASP A 200 23.66 -9.43 7.31
CA ASP A 200 23.85 -10.76 7.89
C ASP A 200 22.63 -11.28 8.67
N LEU A 201 21.73 -10.38 9.09
CA LEU A 201 20.51 -10.70 9.82
C LEU A 201 19.24 -10.60 8.97
N TYR A 202 19.26 -9.74 7.95
CA TYR A 202 18.09 -9.41 7.16
C TYR A 202 18.36 -9.51 5.66
N GLU A 203 17.58 -10.32 4.97
CA GLU A 203 17.60 -10.39 3.51
C GLU A 203 16.61 -9.36 2.95
N ILE A 204 17.12 -8.39 2.18
CA ILE A 204 16.30 -7.37 1.51
C ILE A 204 16.03 -7.84 0.07
N LEU A 205 14.75 -8.03 -0.25
CA LEU A 205 14.29 -8.35 -1.59
C LEU A 205 14.08 -7.05 -2.37
N SER A 206 14.59 -7.01 -3.60
CA SER A 206 14.41 -5.92 -4.55
C SER A 206 14.10 -6.50 -5.92
N PHE A 207 13.17 -5.89 -6.64
CA PHE A 207 12.68 -6.39 -7.91
C PHE A 207 12.86 -5.33 -9.00
N ASP A 208 13.38 -5.76 -10.15
CA ASP A 208 13.24 -5.00 -11.39
C ASP A 208 11.87 -5.35 -11.98
N VAL A 209 11.00 -4.38 -12.09
CA VAL A 209 9.62 -4.57 -12.55
C VAL A 209 9.38 -3.82 -13.86
N ALA A 210 8.66 -4.45 -14.78
CA ALA A 210 8.16 -3.82 -15.98
C ALA A 210 6.72 -3.31 -15.77
N ALA A 211 6.29 -2.38 -16.62
CA ALA A 211 4.89 -1.94 -16.64
C ALA A 211 3.95 -3.15 -16.88
N GLY A 212 3.00 -3.35 -15.97
CA GLY A 212 2.11 -4.51 -15.92
C GLY A 212 2.50 -5.60 -14.93
N ASP A 213 3.70 -5.51 -14.33
CA ASP A 213 4.09 -6.39 -13.25
C ASP A 213 3.40 -6.01 -11.93
N VAL A 214 3.14 -7.00 -11.09
CA VAL A 214 2.54 -6.81 -9.78
C VAL A 214 3.44 -7.37 -8.68
N LEU A 215 3.63 -6.60 -7.62
CA LEU A 215 4.14 -7.08 -6.34
C LEU A 215 2.95 -7.29 -5.41
N LEU A 216 2.65 -8.55 -5.08
CA LEU A 216 1.59 -8.94 -4.15
C LEU A 216 2.23 -9.28 -2.80
N PHE A 217 1.85 -8.59 -1.72
CA PHE A 217 2.52 -8.73 -0.42
C PHE A 217 1.54 -8.67 0.77
N ASP A 218 1.92 -9.36 1.85
CA ASP A 218 1.20 -9.37 3.12
C ASP A 218 1.32 -7.97 3.79
N PHE A 219 0.25 -7.45 4.37
CA PHE A 219 0.23 -6.10 4.96
C PHE A 219 1.15 -5.95 6.19
N ARG A 220 1.64 -7.08 6.74
CA ARG A 220 2.63 -7.13 7.82
C ARG A 220 4.07 -7.16 7.31
N THR A 221 4.28 -7.33 6.00
CA THR A 221 5.64 -7.34 5.44
C THR A 221 6.24 -5.96 5.53
N VAL A 222 7.43 -5.87 6.15
CA VAL A 222 8.19 -4.62 6.21
C VAL A 222 8.69 -4.27 4.82
N HIS A 223 8.37 -3.05 4.37
CA HIS A 223 8.73 -2.59 3.04
C HIS A 223 9.00 -1.07 3.01
N ARG A 224 9.64 -0.63 1.94
CA ARG A 224 9.92 0.79 1.69
C ARG A 224 9.92 1.11 0.20
N SER A 225 9.95 2.41 -0.14
CA SER A 225 10.36 2.89 -1.46
C SER A 225 11.32 4.05 -1.33
N GLY A 226 12.49 3.95 -1.97
CA GLY A 226 13.52 4.98 -1.97
C GLY A 226 13.17 6.20 -2.83
N PRO A 227 14.13 7.13 -3.06
CA PRO A 227 14.01 8.21 -4.00
C PRO A 227 13.86 7.69 -5.44
N ASN A 228 13.48 8.56 -6.38
CA ASN A 228 13.58 8.28 -7.80
C ASN A 228 14.82 8.97 -8.38
N ASP A 229 15.95 8.26 -8.32
CA ASP A 229 17.24 8.67 -8.90
C ASP A 229 17.38 8.16 -10.35
N GLY A 230 16.31 7.63 -10.95
CA GLY A 230 16.24 7.24 -12.34
C GLY A 230 15.93 8.41 -13.27
N ASP A 231 15.99 8.14 -14.58
CA ASP A 231 15.77 9.16 -15.62
C ASP A 231 14.31 9.25 -16.07
N ASN A 232 13.46 8.32 -15.59
CA ASN A 232 12.05 8.23 -15.99
C ASN A 232 11.11 8.37 -14.79
N ARG A 233 9.87 8.82 -15.07
CA ARG A 233 8.77 8.76 -14.11
C ARG A 233 8.57 7.34 -13.60
N ARG A 234 8.38 7.19 -12.29
CA ARG A 234 7.85 5.98 -11.68
C ARG A 234 6.40 6.22 -11.26
N ALA A 235 5.47 5.52 -11.92
CA ALA A 235 4.05 5.52 -11.57
C ALA A 235 3.61 4.11 -11.16
N ALA A 236 2.76 4.05 -10.15
CA ALA A 236 2.17 2.80 -9.65
C ALA A 236 0.81 3.04 -9.00
N ILE A 237 -0.01 2.00 -8.99
CA ILE A 237 -1.23 1.95 -8.19
C ILE A 237 -1.22 0.72 -7.31
N SER A 238 -1.73 0.86 -6.10
CA SER A 238 -1.84 -0.24 -5.15
C SER A 238 -3.27 -0.37 -4.66
N TRP A 239 -3.78 -1.61 -4.59
CA TRP A 239 -5.06 -1.94 -3.97
C TRP A 239 -4.82 -2.76 -2.70
N ARG A 240 -5.64 -2.50 -1.66
CA ARG A 240 -5.59 -3.18 -0.37
C ARG A 240 -6.76 -4.13 -0.28
N TRP A 241 -6.47 -5.40 0.00
CA TRP A 241 -7.41 -6.51 -0.05
C TRP A 241 -7.67 -7.06 1.34
N LEU A 242 -8.95 -7.21 1.68
CA LEU A 242 -9.41 -7.74 2.95
C LEU A 242 -10.10 -9.10 2.72
N GLY A 243 -9.62 -10.14 3.37
CA GLY A 243 -10.16 -11.49 3.28
C GLY A 243 -11.22 -11.82 4.34
N ASP A 244 -11.55 -13.12 4.46
CA ASP A 244 -12.66 -13.62 5.28
C ASP A 244 -12.53 -13.30 6.78
N ASP A 245 -11.29 -13.23 7.32
CA ASP A 245 -11.03 -13.00 8.74
C ASP A 245 -10.76 -11.54 9.08
N ALA A 246 -10.79 -10.66 8.07
CA ALA A 246 -10.59 -9.23 8.30
C ALA A 246 -11.77 -8.63 9.07
N PHE A 247 -11.45 -7.76 10.03
CA PHE A 247 -12.44 -7.08 10.87
C PHE A 247 -12.12 -5.61 11.03
N TRP A 248 -13.15 -4.83 11.34
CA TRP A 248 -13.04 -3.40 11.58
C TRP A 248 -12.35 -3.13 12.92
N ASP A 249 -11.22 -2.46 12.90
CA ASP A 249 -10.39 -2.15 14.07
C ASP A 249 -9.94 -0.68 14.06
N PRO A 250 -10.88 0.25 14.27
CA PRO A 250 -10.62 1.68 14.21
C PRO A 250 -9.83 2.16 15.44
N LYS A 251 -8.52 1.97 15.40
CA LYS A 251 -7.61 2.44 16.44
C LYS A 251 -7.64 3.96 16.51
N VAL A 252 -7.71 4.50 17.72
CA VAL A 252 -7.59 5.94 17.93
C VAL A 252 -6.21 6.39 17.42
N GLY A 253 -6.18 7.29 16.44
CA GLY A 253 -4.94 7.79 15.85
C GLY A 253 -4.42 7.02 14.63
N ALA A 254 -5.05 5.90 14.22
CA ALA A 254 -4.80 5.31 12.91
C ALA A 254 -5.20 6.27 11.78
N ASP A 255 -4.72 5.99 10.56
CA ASP A 255 -5.03 6.83 9.39
C ASP A 255 -6.55 6.93 9.17
N PRO A 256 -7.13 8.15 9.17
CA PRO A 256 -8.57 8.36 9.11
C PRO A 256 -9.13 8.36 7.68
N ILE A 257 -8.60 7.54 6.76
CA ILE A 257 -9.12 7.42 5.39
C ILE A 257 -10.60 7.02 5.44
N ILE A 258 -10.89 5.93 6.17
CA ILE A 258 -12.26 5.49 6.49
C ILE A 258 -12.40 5.60 8.02
N ARG A 259 -13.42 6.30 8.46
CA ARG A 259 -13.67 6.57 9.89
C ARG A 259 -14.90 5.80 10.35
N ASN A 260 -15.07 5.64 11.66
CA ASN A 260 -16.25 4.99 12.25
C ASN A 260 -17.60 5.51 11.73
N GLN A 261 -17.68 6.78 11.41
CA GLN A 261 -18.91 7.40 10.89
C GLN A 261 -19.13 7.16 9.38
N ASP A 262 -18.15 6.65 8.69
CA ASP A 262 -18.19 6.41 7.24
C ASP A 262 -18.65 4.96 6.93
N THR A 263 -18.76 4.09 7.94
CA THR A 263 -19.23 2.69 7.84
C THR A 263 -20.29 2.36 8.88
N LEU A 264 -21.06 1.32 8.63
CA LEU A 264 -22.07 0.77 9.57
C LEU A 264 -21.46 -0.23 10.57
N LEU A 265 -20.16 -0.57 10.44
CA LEU A 265 -19.48 -1.55 11.29
C LEU A 265 -19.13 -0.97 12.66
N ASN A 266 -19.29 -1.79 13.70
CA ASN A 266 -18.73 -1.53 15.02
C ASN A 266 -17.32 -2.12 15.14
N PRO A 267 -16.47 -1.61 16.05
CA PRO A 267 -15.17 -2.22 16.31
C PRO A 267 -15.28 -3.71 16.62
N GLY A 268 -14.52 -4.53 15.89
CA GLY A 268 -14.55 -6.00 15.98
C GLY A 268 -15.52 -6.69 15.02
N ASP A 269 -16.38 -5.95 14.32
CA ASP A 269 -17.28 -6.55 13.33
C ASP A 269 -16.48 -7.04 12.11
N PRO A 270 -16.84 -8.20 11.51
CA PRO A 270 -16.27 -8.64 10.25
C PRO A 270 -16.60 -7.65 9.13
N ILE A 271 -15.74 -7.57 8.12
CA ILE A 271 -15.95 -6.69 6.96
C ILE A 271 -17.13 -7.20 6.13
N THR A 272 -18.25 -6.46 6.17
CA THR A 272 -19.51 -6.82 5.49
C THR A 272 -20.23 -5.61 4.87
N ASP A 273 -19.75 -4.40 5.10
CA ASP A 273 -20.32 -3.15 4.58
C ASP A 273 -19.82 -2.91 3.15
N GLU A 274 -20.53 -3.49 2.16
CA GLU A 274 -20.12 -3.45 0.75
C GLU A 274 -20.23 -2.05 0.11
N ASP A 275 -20.97 -1.13 0.71
CA ASP A 275 -21.01 0.27 0.26
C ASP A 275 -19.69 0.99 0.54
N VAL A 276 -18.95 0.58 1.56
CA VAL A 276 -17.65 1.15 1.96
C VAL A 276 -16.49 0.27 1.51
N PHE A 277 -16.67 -1.06 1.56
CA PHE A 277 -15.68 -2.07 1.21
C PHE A 277 -16.23 -2.96 0.09
N PRO A 278 -16.14 -2.54 -1.19
CA PRO A 278 -16.70 -3.30 -2.31
C PRO A 278 -16.21 -4.75 -2.35
N LEU A 279 -17.14 -5.71 -2.47
CA LEU A 279 -16.83 -7.12 -2.65
C LEU A 279 -16.41 -7.36 -4.11
N LEU A 280 -15.16 -7.75 -4.34
CA LEU A 280 -14.60 -7.95 -5.69
C LEU A 280 -14.31 -9.42 -6.03
N HIS A 281 -14.43 -10.34 -5.06
CA HIS A 281 -14.33 -11.78 -5.31
C HIS A 281 -15.21 -12.57 -4.32
N GLY A 282 -15.86 -13.65 -4.80
CA GLY A 282 -16.60 -14.59 -3.94
C GLY A 282 -18.06 -14.18 -3.65
N GLY A 283 -18.65 -13.26 -4.45
CA GLY A 283 -20.07 -12.87 -4.39
C GLY A 283 -20.98 -13.84 -5.14
#